data_88ba040de08b2bcb78ce6660c42b100a
#
_entry.id   88ba040de08b2bcb78ce6660c42b100a
#
_cell.length_a   1.000
_cell.length_b   1.000
_cell.length_c   1.000
_cell.angle_alpha   90.00
_cell.angle_beta   90.00
_cell.angle_gamma   90.00
#
_symmetry.space_group_name_H-M   'P 1'
#
loop_
_entity.id
_entity.type
_entity.pdbx_description
1 polymer ?
#
loop_
_entity_poly.entity_id
_entity_poly.type
_entity_poly.pdbx_seq_one_letter_code
_entity_poly.pdbx_strand_id
1 'polypeptide(L)'
;MSKEKIFIISGEDSGDLHGAKLIASIKQINPKAEFFGIGGNRMQREGLHLTEHIKNLNVIGIFEVVKHYSRIKKIFNNTVNEIKKINPDKVILIDYPGFNLRLAKKLNTLNIDITYFILPQVWAWKESRTEILQQCCKRLILSLIHI
;
A
#
# COMPACT_ATOMS: atom_id res chain seq x y z
N MET A 1 -1.26 -24.25 -7.58
CA MET A 1 -1.13 -22.83 -7.23
C MET A 1 0.14 -22.62 -6.45
N SER A 2 0.93 -21.66 -6.86
CA SER A 2 2.19 -21.30 -6.22
C SER A 2 1.94 -20.54 -4.91
N LYS A 3 2.88 -20.63 -4.00
CA LYS A 3 2.93 -19.84 -2.76
C LYS A 3 3.36 -18.40 -3.11
N GLU A 4 2.42 -17.57 -3.53
CA GLU A 4 2.64 -16.19 -3.95
C GLU A 4 2.74 -15.28 -2.72
N LYS A 5 3.76 -14.45 -2.66
CA LYS A 5 3.93 -13.43 -1.61
C LYS A 5 3.48 -12.09 -2.13
N ILE A 6 2.54 -11.47 -1.44
CA ILE A 6 1.96 -10.18 -1.81
C ILE A 6 2.18 -9.18 -0.68
N PHE A 7 2.81 -8.06 -1.00
CA PHE A 7 2.99 -6.97 -0.04
C PHE A 7 1.95 -5.88 -0.30
N ILE A 8 1.12 -5.58 0.70
CA ILE A 8 0.00 -4.62 0.56
C ILE A 8 0.22 -3.44 1.50
N ILE A 9 0.03 -2.23 1.01
CA ILE A 9 0.17 -1.02 1.80
C ILE A 9 -1.10 -0.18 1.72
N SER A 10 -1.72 0.03 2.86
CA SER A 10 -2.75 1.05 3.09
C SER A 10 -2.27 2.01 4.19
N GLY A 11 -2.69 3.26 4.14
CA GLY A 11 -2.29 4.27 5.14
C GLY A 11 -3.46 4.79 5.98
N GLU A 12 -4.69 4.39 5.67
CA GLU A 12 -5.92 4.94 6.25
C GLU A 12 -6.96 3.84 6.49
N ASP A 13 -7.97 4.15 7.32
CA ASP A 13 -9.05 3.22 7.64
C ASP A 13 -9.85 2.75 6.42
N SER A 14 -10.07 3.65 5.45
CA SER A 14 -10.72 3.30 4.18
C SER A 14 -9.89 2.29 3.38
N GLY A 15 -8.59 2.48 3.34
CA GLY A 15 -7.65 1.55 2.72
C GLY A 15 -7.60 0.20 3.44
N ASP A 16 -7.68 0.19 4.77
CA ASP A 16 -7.76 -1.06 5.54
C ASP A 16 -9.02 -1.87 5.21
N LEU A 17 -10.15 -1.19 5.06
CA LEU A 17 -11.40 -1.85 4.65
C LEU A 17 -11.29 -2.47 3.26
N HIS A 18 -10.79 -1.70 2.28
CA HIS A 18 -10.63 -2.20 0.91
C HIS A 18 -9.55 -3.27 0.79
N GLY A 19 -8.45 -3.10 1.52
CA GLY A 19 -7.37 -4.09 1.60
C GLY A 19 -7.85 -5.42 2.18
N ALA A 20 -8.67 -5.39 3.21
CA ALA A 20 -9.26 -6.60 3.79
C ALA A 20 -10.13 -7.36 2.78
N LYS A 21 -11.00 -6.65 2.06
CA LYS A 21 -11.82 -7.24 0.99
C LYS A 21 -10.97 -7.82 -0.13
N LEU A 22 -9.89 -7.14 -0.51
CA LEU A 22 -8.97 -7.60 -1.53
C LEU A 22 -8.26 -8.89 -1.10
N ILE A 23 -7.75 -8.94 0.13
CA ILE A 23 -7.12 -10.15 0.69
C ILE A 23 -8.09 -11.33 0.67
N ALA A 24 -9.33 -11.12 1.16
CA ALA A 24 -10.35 -12.15 1.16
C ALA A 24 -10.63 -12.69 -0.25
N SER A 25 -10.73 -11.80 -1.25
CA SER A 25 -10.97 -12.18 -2.65
C SER A 25 -9.79 -12.95 -3.25
N ILE A 26 -8.56 -12.52 -2.99
CA ILE A 26 -7.37 -13.21 -3.49
C ILE A 26 -7.27 -14.62 -2.87
N LYS A 27 -7.58 -14.76 -1.58
CA LYS A 27 -7.55 -16.07 -0.90
C LYS A 27 -8.57 -17.06 -1.48
N GLN A 28 -9.69 -16.58 -2.00
CA GLN A 28 -10.65 -17.45 -2.70
C GLN A 28 -10.06 -18.03 -3.99
N ILE A 29 -9.23 -17.27 -4.69
CA ILE A 29 -8.59 -17.69 -5.96
C ILE A 29 -7.30 -18.45 -5.69
N ASN A 30 -6.49 -17.97 -4.74
CA ASN A 30 -5.21 -18.56 -4.36
C ASN A 30 -5.10 -18.70 -2.83
N PRO A 31 -5.63 -19.82 -2.26
CA PRO A 31 -5.58 -20.04 -0.81
C PRO A 31 -4.16 -20.13 -0.22
N LYS A 32 -3.14 -20.33 -1.05
CA LYS A 32 -1.73 -20.42 -0.61
C LYS A 32 -1.01 -19.09 -0.63
N ALA A 33 -1.66 -18.00 -1.07
CA ALA A 33 -1.05 -16.66 -1.06
C ALA A 33 -0.76 -16.21 0.37
N GLU A 34 0.40 -15.60 0.56
CA GLU A 34 0.82 -14.98 1.82
C GLU A 34 0.82 -13.46 1.67
N PHE A 35 0.33 -12.77 2.70
CA PHE A 35 0.15 -11.33 2.70
C PHE A 35 0.99 -10.68 3.79
N PHE A 36 1.73 -9.65 3.43
CA PHE A 36 2.57 -8.85 4.31
C PHE A 36 2.29 -7.36 4.06
N GLY A 37 2.56 -6.51 5.01
CA GLY A 37 2.58 -5.08 4.76
C GLY A 37 1.98 -4.20 5.83
N ILE A 38 1.51 -3.02 5.40
CA ILE A 38 0.94 -1.99 6.26
C ILE A 38 -0.57 -2.02 6.13
N GLY A 39 -1.24 -2.15 7.25
CA GLY A 39 -2.69 -2.17 7.31
C GLY A 39 -3.20 -1.95 8.72
N GLY A 40 -4.49 -2.08 8.88
CA GLY A 40 -5.16 -2.03 10.15
C GLY A 40 -5.67 -3.40 10.62
N ASN A 41 -6.57 -3.35 11.59
CA ASN A 41 -7.11 -4.55 12.20
C ASN A 41 -7.93 -5.41 11.24
N ARG A 42 -8.59 -4.81 10.23
CA ARG A 42 -9.40 -5.54 9.25
C ARG A 42 -8.51 -6.38 8.33
N MET A 43 -7.47 -5.80 7.77
CA MET A 43 -6.50 -6.54 6.95
C MET A 43 -5.79 -7.62 7.76
N GLN A 44 -5.44 -7.34 9.01
CA GLN A 44 -4.82 -8.32 9.90
C GLN A 44 -5.72 -9.54 10.15
N ARG A 45 -7.03 -9.32 10.37
CA ARG A 45 -8.01 -10.41 10.54
C ARG A 45 -8.13 -11.28 9.30
N GLU A 46 -7.96 -10.70 8.12
CA GLU A 46 -7.96 -11.43 6.85
C GLU A 46 -6.65 -12.16 6.54
N GLY A 47 -5.64 -12.02 7.39
CA GLY A 47 -4.38 -12.76 7.30
C GLY A 47 -3.18 -11.95 6.83
N LEU A 48 -3.25 -10.61 6.89
CA LEU A 48 -2.07 -9.77 6.66
C LEU A 48 -1.10 -9.90 7.84
N HIS A 49 0.14 -10.26 7.55
CA HIS A 49 1.25 -10.15 8.48
C HIS A 49 1.70 -8.67 8.53
N LEU A 50 1.30 -7.96 9.59
CA LEU A 50 1.61 -6.55 9.75
C LEU A 50 3.11 -6.31 9.92
N THR A 51 3.70 -5.50 9.03
CA THR A 51 5.02 -4.90 9.24
C THR A 51 4.91 -3.57 9.97
N GLU A 52 3.76 -2.89 9.80
CA GLU A 52 3.42 -1.64 10.49
C GLU A 52 1.89 -1.49 10.57
N HIS A 53 1.40 -0.86 11.64
CA HIS A 53 -0.02 -0.57 11.79
C HIS A 53 -0.35 0.85 11.32
N ILE A 54 -1.47 1.05 10.62
CA ILE A 54 -1.90 2.36 10.08
C ILE A 54 -2.01 3.45 11.15
N LYS A 55 -2.28 3.10 12.41
CA LYS A 55 -2.33 4.06 13.52
C LYS A 55 -1.03 4.87 13.69
N ASN A 56 0.10 4.30 13.27
CA ASN A 56 1.40 4.96 13.35
C ASN A 56 1.67 5.91 12.17
N LEU A 57 0.85 5.85 11.13
CA LEU A 57 0.87 6.76 9.98
C LEU A 57 -0.10 7.93 10.12
N ASN A 58 -1.08 7.84 11.02
CA ASN A 58 -2.05 8.90 11.24
C ASN A 58 -1.40 10.09 11.95
N VAL A 59 -1.44 11.25 11.31
CA VAL A 59 -0.96 12.52 11.86
C VAL A 59 -2.14 13.26 12.49
N ILE A 60 -2.09 13.45 13.81
CA ILE A 60 -3.09 14.22 14.55
C ILE A 60 -2.44 15.52 15.05
N GLY A 61 -2.76 16.66 14.42
CA GLY A 61 -2.40 18.01 14.88
C GLY A 61 -1.17 18.65 14.24
N ILE A 62 -1.20 19.99 14.17
CA ILE A 62 -0.20 20.84 13.48
C ILE A 62 1.16 20.82 14.18
N PHE A 63 1.21 20.73 15.51
CA PHE A 63 2.45 20.72 16.29
C PHE A 63 3.21 19.38 16.26
N GLU A 64 2.57 18.33 15.83
CA GLU A 64 3.16 16.99 15.74
C GLU A 64 3.82 16.69 14.38
N VAL A 65 3.63 17.57 13.38
CA VAL A 65 4.10 17.36 12.00
C VAL A 65 5.61 17.09 11.94
N VAL A 66 6.43 17.80 12.72
CA VAL A 66 7.90 17.63 12.70
C VAL A 66 8.31 16.28 13.31
N LYS A 67 7.70 15.88 14.44
CA LYS A 67 7.95 14.57 15.06
C LYS A 67 7.43 13.42 14.17
N HIS A 68 6.29 13.64 13.51
CA HIS A 68 5.72 12.66 12.60
C HIS A 68 6.52 12.48 11.31
N TYR A 69 7.14 13.54 10.81
CA TYR A 69 7.97 13.44 9.60
C TYR A 69 9.12 12.44 9.79
N SER A 70 9.85 12.50 10.90
CA SER A 70 10.93 11.53 11.17
C SER A 70 10.41 10.12 11.37
N ARG A 71 9.25 9.96 12.00
CA ARG A 71 8.57 8.67 12.16
C ARG A 71 8.15 8.08 10.81
N ILE A 72 7.48 8.87 9.98
CA ILE A 72 7.03 8.44 8.65
C ILE A 72 8.22 8.09 7.77
N LYS A 73 9.30 8.86 7.82
CA LYS A 73 10.55 8.56 7.11
C LYS A 73 11.16 7.23 7.59
N LYS A 74 11.15 6.98 8.89
CA LYS A 74 11.63 5.71 9.46
C LYS A 74 10.75 4.55 8.99
N ILE A 75 9.42 4.70 9.03
CA ILE A 75 8.49 3.69 8.53
C ILE A 75 8.72 3.43 7.04
N PHE A 76 8.92 4.48 6.25
CA PHE A 76 9.23 4.37 4.82
C PHE A 76 10.49 3.53 4.57
N ASN A 77 11.59 3.85 5.24
CA ASN A 77 12.85 3.14 5.09
C ASN A 77 12.73 1.67 5.56
N ASN A 78 12.05 1.44 6.68
CA ASN A 78 11.78 0.09 7.18
C ASN A 78 10.93 -0.70 6.19
N THR A 79 9.92 -0.08 5.58
CA THR A 79 9.06 -0.70 4.57
C THR A 79 9.86 -1.14 3.35
N VAL A 80 10.73 -0.27 2.83
CA VAL A 80 11.64 -0.64 1.72
C VAL A 80 12.52 -1.83 2.10
N ASN A 81 13.08 -1.83 3.29
CA ASN A 81 13.93 -2.92 3.77
C ASN A 81 13.15 -4.24 3.94
N GLU A 82 11.94 -4.18 4.49
CA GLU A 82 11.07 -5.38 4.62
C GLU A 82 10.66 -5.93 3.24
N ILE A 83 10.34 -5.07 2.29
CA ILE A 83 10.05 -5.50 0.90
C ILE A 83 11.25 -6.21 0.29
N LYS A 84 12.46 -5.66 0.43
CA LYS A 84 13.69 -6.30 -0.04
C LYS A 84 13.93 -7.67 0.61
N LYS A 85 13.69 -7.76 1.92
CA LYS A 85 13.89 -8.99 2.71
C LYS A 85 12.87 -10.07 2.35
N ILE A 86 11.59 -9.70 2.26
CA ILE A 86 10.48 -10.61 1.94
C ILE A 86 10.54 -11.03 0.47
N ASN A 87 11.02 -10.15 -0.40
CA ASN A 87 11.09 -10.33 -1.85
C ASN A 87 9.73 -10.78 -2.42
N PRO A 88 8.67 -9.95 -2.31
CA PRO A 88 7.33 -10.33 -2.73
C PRO A 88 7.25 -10.42 -4.25
N ASP A 89 6.33 -11.26 -4.73
CA ASP A 89 6.01 -11.38 -6.16
C ASP A 89 5.27 -10.14 -6.68
N LYS A 90 4.50 -9.50 -5.80
CA LYS A 90 3.73 -8.28 -6.10
C LYS A 90 3.70 -7.32 -4.92
N VAL A 91 3.65 -6.04 -5.24
CA VAL A 91 3.34 -4.97 -4.28
C VAL A 91 2.04 -4.30 -4.71
N ILE A 92 1.08 -4.21 -3.80
CA ILE A 92 -0.20 -3.53 -4.01
C ILE A 92 -0.25 -2.29 -3.12
N LEU A 93 -0.38 -1.14 -3.74
CA LEU A 93 -0.48 0.16 -3.06
C LEU A 93 -1.93 0.62 -3.09
N ILE A 94 -2.52 0.85 -1.92
CA ILE A 94 -3.91 1.29 -1.79
C ILE A 94 -3.93 2.76 -1.41
N ASP A 95 -4.40 3.62 -2.33
CA ASP A 95 -4.52 5.05 -2.11
C ASP A 95 -3.30 5.69 -1.43
N TYR A 96 -3.48 6.57 -0.46
CA TYR A 96 -2.44 7.19 0.37
C TYR A 96 -1.25 7.75 -0.44
N PRO A 97 -1.51 8.71 -1.35
CA PRO A 97 -0.58 9.08 -2.42
C PRO A 97 0.72 9.73 -1.94
N GLY A 98 0.68 10.45 -0.82
CA GLY A 98 1.88 11.10 -0.28
C GLY A 98 3.01 10.12 0.05
N PHE A 99 2.66 8.96 0.57
CA PHE A 99 3.59 7.87 0.90
C PHE A 99 3.77 6.91 -0.27
N ASN A 100 2.67 6.42 -0.82
CA ASN A 100 2.67 5.34 -1.79
C ASN A 100 3.29 5.73 -3.15
N LEU A 101 3.13 6.97 -3.61
CA LEU A 101 3.78 7.41 -4.84
C LEU A 101 5.31 7.51 -4.72
N ARG A 102 5.79 7.96 -3.57
CA ARG A 102 7.24 7.96 -3.28
C ARG A 102 7.79 6.54 -3.18
N LEU A 103 7.01 5.65 -2.56
CA LEU A 103 7.37 4.25 -2.47
C LEU A 103 7.39 3.58 -3.85
N ALA A 104 6.41 3.85 -4.70
CA ALA A 104 6.36 3.35 -6.08
C ALA A 104 7.62 3.75 -6.88
N LYS A 105 8.05 5.01 -6.79
CA LYS A 105 9.30 5.47 -7.40
C LYS A 105 10.51 4.69 -6.90
N LYS A 106 10.60 4.50 -5.59
CA LYS A 106 11.72 3.76 -4.98
C LYS A 106 11.73 2.30 -5.42
N LEU A 107 10.58 1.64 -5.42
CA LEU A 107 10.44 0.24 -5.80
C LEU A 107 10.63 0.00 -7.30
N ASN A 108 10.32 0.98 -8.14
CA ASN A 108 10.54 0.89 -9.58
C ASN A 108 12.01 0.63 -9.91
N THR A 109 12.93 1.18 -9.12
CA THR A 109 14.38 0.91 -9.27
C THR A 109 14.77 -0.54 -8.98
N LEU A 110 13.88 -1.30 -8.33
CA LEU A 110 14.09 -2.70 -7.92
C LEU A 110 13.39 -3.71 -8.84
N ASN A 111 12.77 -3.26 -9.92
CA ASN A 111 12.00 -4.08 -10.88
C ASN A 111 10.89 -4.93 -10.24
N ILE A 112 10.24 -4.40 -9.19
CA ILE A 112 9.12 -5.06 -8.52
C ILE A 112 7.82 -4.78 -9.27
N ASP A 113 6.95 -5.79 -9.40
CA ASP A 113 5.62 -5.63 -9.98
C ASP A 113 4.71 -4.84 -9.02
N ILE A 114 4.35 -3.62 -9.41
CA ILE A 114 3.52 -2.71 -8.60
C ILE A 114 2.14 -2.59 -9.23
N THR A 115 1.12 -2.85 -8.42
CA THR A 115 -0.28 -2.55 -8.74
C THR A 115 -0.76 -1.43 -7.81
N TYR A 116 -1.28 -0.37 -8.38
CA TYR A 116 -1.84 0.74 -7.61
C TYR A 116 -3.36 0.71 -7.65
N PHE A 117 -3.97 0.63 -6.48
CA PHE A 117 -5.41 0.68 -6.28
C PHE A 117 -5.80 2.09 -5.81
N ILE A 118 -6.52 2.83 -6.66
CA ILE A 118 -6.89 4.22 -6.43
C ILE A 118 -8.37 4.32 -6.12
N LEU A 119 -8.70 4.93 -4.99
CA LEU A 119 -10.04 5.35 -4.68
C LEU A 119 -10.37 6.66 -5.41
N PRO A 120 -11.61 6.86 -5.93
CA PRO A 120 -11.92 7.92 -6.91
C PRO A 120 -11.60 9.35 -6.50
N GLN A 121 -11.49 9.63 -5.22
CA GLN A 121 -11.34 11.01 -4.72
C GLN A 121 -9.95 11.62 -4.94
N VAL A 122 -8.94 10.86 -5.30
CA VAL A 122 -7.54 11.30 -5.23
C VAL A 122 -6.90 11.60 -6.58
N TRP A 123 -7.31 10.94 -7.65
CA TRP A 123 -6.67 11.09 -8.97
C TRP A 123 -7.03 12.40 -9.68
N ALA A 124 -8.15 13.02 -9.33
CA ALA A 124 -8.63 14.26 -9.97
C ALA A 124 -7.77 15.51 -9.69
N TRP A 125 -6.78 15.44 -8.81
CA TRP A 125 -6.19 16.65 -8.21
C TRP A 125 -4.78 17.04 -8.68
N LYS A 126 -4.00 16.18 -9.36
CA LYS A 126 -2.65 16.55 -9.84
C LYS A 126 -2.17 15.71 -11.02
N GLU A 127 -1.89 16.36 -12.15
CA GLU A 127 -1.30 15.74 -13.35
C GLU A 127 0.04 15.04 -13.08
N SER A 128 0.90 15.61 -12.23
CA SER A 128 2.19 15.03 -11.86
C SER A 128 2.11 13.64 -11.21
N ARG A 129 0.97 13.30 -10.62
CA ARG A 129 0.74 11.96 -10.04
C ARG A 129 0.48 10.92 -11.12
N THR A 130 -0.15 11.32 -12.22
CA THR A 130 -0.43 10.44 -13.36
C THR A 130 0.86 9.97 -14.01
N GLU A 131 1.83 10.85 -14.17
CA GLU A 131 3.14 10.48 -14.74
C GLU A 131 3.87 9.42 -13.89
N ILE A 132 3.88 9.60 -12.57
CA ILE A 132 4.50 8.62 -11.65
C ILE A 132 3.80 7.27 -11.76
N LEU A 133 2.48 7.26 -11.80
CA LEU A 133 1.70 6.04 -11.92
C LEU A 133 1.99 5.31 -13.24
N GLN A 134 2.07 6.03 -14.33
CA GLN A 134 2.40 5.46 -15.65
C GLN A 134 3.81 4.88 -15.70
N GLN A 135 4.77 5.56 -15.09
CA GLN A 135 6.17 5.14 -15.12
C GLN A 135 6.48 3.98 -14.16
N CYS A 136 5.82 3.94 -13.01
CA CYS A 136 6.20 3.05 -11.91
C CYS A 136 5.27 1.85 -11.72
N CYS A 137 4.04 1.92 -12.20
CA CYS A 137 3.03 0.90 -11.92
C CYS A 137 2.67 0.12 -13.18
N LYS A 138 2.72 -1.20 -13.10
CA LYS A 138 2.28 -2.08 -14.20
C LYS A 138 0.77 -2.10 -14.36
N ARG A 139 0.04 -1.92 -13.27
CA ARG A 139 -1.44 -1.96 -13.24
C ARG A 139 -2.00 -0.86 -12.38
N LEU A 140 -3.06 -0.24 -12.87
CA LEU A 140 -3.87 0.71 -12.14
C LEU A 140 -5.28 0.13 -12.03
N ILE A 141 -5.78 0.02 -10.81
CA ILE A 141 -7.16 -0.40 -10.54
C ILE A 141 -7.89 0.80 -9.98
N LEU A 142 -8.86 1.29 -10.75
CA LEU A 142 -9.73 2.39 -10.35
C LEU A 142 -10.98 1.81 -9.72
N SER A 143 -11.27 2.18 -8.50
CA SER A 143 -12.56 1.87 -7.88
C SER A 143 -13.56 2.96 -8.24
N LEU A 144 -14.54 2.63 -9.05
CA LEU A 144 -15.69 3.49 -9.29
C LEU A 144 -16.67 3.29 -8.13
N ILE A 145 -16.68 4.22 -7.19
CA ILE A 145 -17.77 4.30 -6.23
C ILE A 145 -18.87 5.06 -6.94
N HIS A 146 -19.96 4.38 -7.26
CA HIS A 146 -21.20 5.05 -7.62
C HIS A 146 -21.73 5.75 -6.36
N ILE A 147 -21.72 7.05 -6.44
CA ILE A 147 -22.41 7.89 -5.46
C ILE A 147 -23.92 7.84 -5.79
#